data_b579ad93b74623c09e093aa7fd5a3ac6
#
_entry.id   b579ad93b74623c09e093aa7fd5a3ac6
#
_cell.length_a   1.000
_cell.length_b   1.000
_cell.length_c   1.000
_cell.angle_alpha   90.00
_cell.angle_beta   90.00
_cell.angle_gamma   90.00
#
_symmetry.space_group_name_H-M   'P 1'
#
loop_
_entity.id
_entity.type
_entity.pdbx_description
1 polymer ?
#
loop_
_entity_poly.entity_id
_entity_poly.type
_entity_poly.pdbx_seq_one_letter_code
_entity_poly.pdbx_strand_id
1 'polypeptide(L)'
;MSNDKIINAYPDIRLMYLSLIGMVLCVSLTAQQTLSLGRNNYNQDKGIIFQKESGVNARIYTNGFSFGYQLGKIKKYNLSQYYFAEFGELKDPIESRQQKNISLSGPRGTFRGFIFGKQNNFYPLRVGVGEKRFLSEKGKRKGLAVGVSYEGGPTLGLLKPYYLILRHTSDNPGNFTSIRSERYSDENAPRFLNWDDIFGADKLTKGLDELGIVPGINIKGSLHFDWGAYGEFIRSAEIGLMADAFIRDVPILADNDILGINNNQNIFLNFFVNLRLGKRK
;
A
#
# COMPACT_ATOMS: atom_id res chain seq x y z
N MET A 1 -29.24 -21.23 -37.04
CA MET A 1 -29.30 -19.75 -37.15
C MET A 1 -29.37 -19.24 -35.74
N SER A 2 -28.28 -18.96 -35.33
CA SER A 2 -27.54 -17.72 -35.02
C SER A 2 -27.79 -17.27 -33.56
N ASN A 3 -26.90 -17.72 -32.67
CA ASN A 3 -26.68 -17.16 -31.33
C ASN A 3 -25.18 -16.96 -31.12
N ASP A 4 -24.56 -16.18 -32.00
CA ASP A 4 -23.20 -15.68 -31.84
C ASP A 4 -23.25 -14.15 -31.90
N LYS A 5 -23.20 -13.48 -30.77
CA LYS A 5 -22.75 -12.07 -30.60
C LYS A 5 -23.17 -11.49 -29.25
N ILE A 6 -22.63 -11.97 -28.14
CA ILE A 6 -22.45 -11.12 -26.96
C ILE A 6 -21.12 -11.53 -26.30
N ILE A 7 -20.02 -11.25 -26.95
CA ILE A 7 -18.69 -11.30 -26.33
C ILE A 7 -17.96 -10.04 -26.80
N ASN A 8 -17.45 -9.29 -25.85
CA ASN A 8 -16.59 -8.10 -25.93
C ASN A 8 -17.27 -6.74 -25.88
N ALA A 9 -17.60 -6.33 -24.66
CA ALA A 9 -17.83 -4.93 -24.32
C ALA A 9 -17.12 -4.52 -23.01
N TYR A 10 -15.99 -5.14 -22.68
CA TYR A 10 -15.10 -4.59 -21.66
C TYR A 10 -13.86 -4.03 -22.35
N PRO A 11 -13.61 -2.74 -22.26
CA PRO A 11 -12.38 -2.16 -22.79
C PRO A 11 -11.20 -2.83 -22.07
N ASP A 12 -10.24 -3.27 -22.85
CA ASP A 12 -9.04 -3.96 -22.39
C ASP A 12 -8.34 -3.07 -21.35
N ILE A 13 -8.38 -3.48 -20.09
CA ILE A 13 -7.84 -2.73 -18.95
C ILE A 13 -6.37 -2.36 -19.21
N ARG A 14 -5.64 -3.20 -19.96
CA ARG A 14 -4.26 -2.94 -20.37
C ARG A 14 -4.13 -1.73 -21.31
N LEU A 15 -5.07 -1.56 -22.24
CA LEU A 15 -5.14 -0.39 -23.12
C LEU A 15 -5.47 0.89 -22.35
N MET A 16 -6.29 0.79 -21.31
CA MET A 16 -6.63 1.93 -20.46
C MET A 16 -5.42 2.39 -19.62
N TYR A 17 -4.62 1.46 -19.10
CA TYR A 17 -3.36 1.79 -18.40
C TYR A 17 -2.31 2.37 -19.34
N LEU A 18 -2.17 1.84 -20.56
CA LEU A 18 -1.26 2.37 -21.56
C LEU A 18 -1.64 3.80 -21.99
N SER A 19 -2.93 4.09 -22.14
CA SER A 19 -3.42 5.43 -22.47
C SER A 19 -3.20 6.42 -21.32
N LEU A 20 -3.36 5.98 -20.06
CA LEU A 20 -3.10 6.80 -18.88
C LEU A 20 -1.61 7.14 -18.74
N ILE A 21 -0.72 6.15 -18.97
CA ILE A 21 0.73 6.35 -18.97
C ILE A 21 1.15 7.27 -20.13
N GLY A 22 0.54 7.11 -21.30
CA GLY A 22 0.76 8.00 -22.45
C GLY A 22 0.32 9.44 -22.18
N MET A 23 -0.78 9.64 -21.48
CA MET A 23 -1.30 10.95 -21.11
C MET A 23 -0.40 11.66 -20.07
N VAL A 24 0.16 10.92 -19.11
CA VAL A 24 1.13 11.44 -18.13
C VAL A 24 2.45 11.81 -18.79
N LEU A 25 2.91 11.04 -19.79
CA LEU A 25 4.11 11.35 -20.57
C LEU A 25 3.91 12.57 -21.48
N CYS A 26 2.74 12.76 -22.07
CA CYS A 26 2.44 13.94 -22.92
C CYS A 26 2.40 15.23 -22.10
N VAL A 27 1.92 15.23 -20.87
CA VAL A 27 1.89 16.41 -19.99
C VAL A 27 3.32 16.87 -19.64
N SER A 28 4.27 15.96 -19.54
CA SER A 28 5.67 16.29 -19.27
C SER A 28 6.42 16.93 -20.46
N LEU A 29 5.94 16.73 -21.68
CA LEU A 29 6.56 17.30 -22.88
C LEU A 29 6.12 18.76 -23.15
N THR A 30 4.95 19.18 -22.68
CA THR A 30 4.47 20.56 -22.85
C THR A 30 4.97 21.53 -21.77
N ALA A 31 5.55 21.01 -20.67
CA ALA A 31 6.10 21.82 -19.58
C ALA A 31 7.49 22.45 -19.91
N GLN A 32 8.02 22.27 -21.12
CA GLN A 32 9.30 22.86 -21.54
C GLN A 32 9.18 24.24 -22.20
N GLN A 33 8.06 24.92 -22.10
CA GLN A 33 8.05 26.34 -22.39
C GLN A 33 8.84 27.06 -21.32
N THR A 34 10.10 27.30 -21.60
CA THR A 34 10.97 28.21 -20.86
C THR A 34 10.35 29.61 -20.84
N LEU A 35 9.54 29.89 -19.83
CA LEU A 35 9.37 31.26 -19.39
C LEU A 35 10.73 31.70 -18.84
N SER A 36 11.50 32.33 -19.70
CA SER A 36 12.67 33.13 -19.28
C SER A 36 12.16 34.39 -18.59
N LEU A 37 11.51 34.21 -17.45
CA LEU A 37 11.31 35.26 -16.47
C LEU A 37 12.71 35.61 -15.96
N GLY A 38 13.08 36.88 -16.19
CA GLY A 38 14.36 37.42 -15.84
C GLY A 38 14.90 36.87 -14.53
N ARG A 39 16.10 36.33 -14.63
CA ARG A 39 16.84 35.74 -13.52
C ARG A 39 17.13 36.83 -12.50
N ASN A 40 16.16 37.14 -11.66
CA ASN A 40 16.36 37.99 -10.51
C ASN A 40 17.31 37.24 -9.56
N ASN A 41 18.58 37.65 -9.56
CA ASN A 41 19.63 37.20 -8.64
C ASN A 41 19.27 37.41 -7.15
N TYR A 42 18.08 37.95 -6.88
CA TYR A 42 17.53 38.21 -5.54
C TYR A 42 17.23 36.94 -4.74
N ASN A 43 17.18 35.76 -5.38
CA ASN A 43 16.85 34.51 -4.72
C ASN A 43 18.04 33.70 -4.24
N GLN A 44 19.27 34.12 -4.53
CA GLN A 44 20.48 33.41 -4.09
C GLN A 44 20.88 33.69 -2.65
N ASP A 45 20.39 34.81 -2.04
CA ASP A 45 20.77 35.26 -0.72
C ASP A 45 19.76 34.95 0.40
N LYS A 46 18.70 34.19 0.11
CA LYS A 46 17.86 33.67 1.19
C LYS A 46 18.62 32.57 1.91
N GLY A 47 19.28 32.93 3.01
CA GLY A 47 20.04 32.01 3.84
C GLY A 47 19.20 30.81 4.25
N ILE A 48 19.72 29.60 4.06
CA ILE A 48 19.13 28.37 4.56
C ILE A 48 19.30 28.38 6.08
N ILE A 49 18.24 28.69 6.81
CA ILE A 49 18.22 28.70 8.28
C ILE A 49 18.31 27.28 8.84
N PHE A 50 17.66 26.32 8.17
CA PHE A 50 17.61 24.92 8.58
C PHE A 50 18.35 24.04 7.56
N GLN A 51 19.16 23.10 8.06
CA GLN A 51 19.94 22.20 7.20
C GLN A 51 19.37 20.78 7.17
N LYS A 52 18.70 20.37 8.24
CA LYS A 52 18.18 19.01 8.41
C LYS A 52 16.69 19.04 8.68
N GLU A 53 16.01 18.02 8.23
CA GLU A 53 14.61 17.78 8.56
C GLU A 53 14.39 16.33 8.97
N SER A 54 13.52 16.11 9.93
CA SER A 54 13.09 14.79 10.36
C SER A 54 11.60 14.80 10.59
N GLY A 55 10.94 13.69 10.32
CA GLY A 55 9.49 13.62 10.52
C GLY A 55 8.95 12.21 10.42
N VAL A 56 7.78 12.03 11.02
CA VAL A 56 6.96 10.84 10.92
C VAL A 56 5.91 11.04 9.84
N ASN A 57 5.58 9.98 9.15
CA ASN A 57 4.58 9.93 8.09
C ASN A 57 3.48 8.93 8.47
N ALA A 58 2.25 9.31 8.21
CA ALA A 58 1.10 8.41 8.20
C ALA A 58 0.48 8.47 6.82
N ARG A 59 0.47 7.35 6.12
CA ARG A 59 0.00 7.23 4.74
C ARG A 59 -1.16 6.27 4.66
N ILE A 60 -2.22 6.70 4.01
CA ILE A 60 -3.37 5.86 3.67
C ILE A 60 -3.37 5.74 2.14
N TYR A 61 -3.52 4.55 1.63
CA TYR A 61 -3.60 4.28 0.21
C TYR A 61 -4.77 3.36 -0.10
N THR A 62 -5.13 3.23 -1.37
CA THR A 62 -6.35 2.56 -1.84
C THR A 62 -6.56 1.21 -1.16
N ASN A 63 -5.49 0.44 -1.00
CA ASN A 63 -5.55 -0.93 -0.50
C ASN A 63 -4.79 -1.12 0.82
N GLY A 64 -4.66 -0.07 1.64
CA GLY A 64 -3.97 -0.23 2.93
C GLY A 64 -3.49 1.07 3.57
N PHE A 65 -2.55 0.92 4.47
CA PHE A 65 -1.95 2.04 5.20
C PHE A 65 -0.49 1.75 5.53
N SER A 66 0.25 2.81 5.84
CA SER A 66 1.63 2.69 6.33
C SER A 66 2.00 3.82 7.26
N PHE A 67 3.00 3.54 8.09
CA PHE A 67 3.68 4.51 8.93
C PHE A 67 5.16 4.51 8.59
N GLY A 68 5.76 5.68 8.59
CA GLY A 68 7.16 5.80 8.22
C GLY A 68 7.86 6.93 8.93
N TYR A 69 9.17 6.94 8.75
CA TYR A 69 10.06 7.97 9.24
C TYR A 69 10.94 8.48 8.10
N GLN A 70 11.16 9.78 8.07
CA GLN A 70 12.00 10.43 7.08
C GLN A 70 13.11 11.27 7.76
N LEU A 71 14.30 11.17 7.19
CA LEU A 71 15.46 11.98 7.53
C LEU A 71 15.94 12.70 6.28
N GLY A 72 15.86 14.03 6.28
CA GLY A 72 16.17 14.85 5.12
C GLY A 72 17.30 15.84 5.37
N LYS A 73 17.92 16.23 4.26
CA LYS A 73 18.86 17.33 4.19
C LYS A 73 18.36 18.37 3.20
N ILE A 74 18.26 19.62 3.64
CA ILE A 74 17.87 20.74 2.81
C ILE A 74 19.11 21.17 2.00
N LYS A 75 19.06 20.97 0.67
CA LYS A 75 20.17 21.29 -0.23
C LYS A 75 20.09 22.71 -0.75
N LYS A 76 18.88 23.16 -1.05
CA LYS A 76 18.56 24.52 -1.49
C LYS A 76 17.24 24.92 -0.85
N TYR A 77 16.90 26.18 -0.88
CA TYR A 77 15.66 26.67 -0.29
C TYR A 77 14.40 25.97 -0.85
N ASN A 78 14.47 25.50 -2.10
CA ASN A 78 13.39 24.81 -2.80
C ASN A 78 13.62 23.31 -3.00
N LEU A 79 14.75 22.75 -2.47
CA LEU A 79 15.15 21.38 -2.72
C LEU A 79 15.59 20.68 -1.44
N SER A 80 14.87 19.63 -1.06
CA SER A 80 15.22 18.73 0.04
C SER A 80 15.39 17.33 -0.46
N GLN A 81 16.46 16.68 -0.04
CA GLN A 81 16.67 15.24 -0.26
C GLN A 81 16.51 14.52 1.07
N TYR A 82 15.90 13.32 1.03
CA TYR A 82 15.64 12.57 2.25
C TYR A 82 15.77 11.05 2.03
N TYR A 83 16.07 10.38 3.12
CA TYR A 83 15.94 8.94 3.27
C TYR A 83 14.62 8.65 3.97
N PHE A 84 13.99 7.55 3.63
CA PHE A 84 12.77 7.12 4.28
C PHE A 84 12.82 5.63 4.63
N ALA A 85 12.13 5.27 5.69
CA ALA A 85 11.78 3.91 6.05
C ALA A 85 10.28 3.90 6.38
N GLU A 86 9.55 2.94 5.81
CA GLU A 86 8.10 2.86 5.89
C GLU A 86 7.67 1.40 6.06
N PHE A 87 6.78 1.15 7.01
CA PHE A 87 6.16 -0.15 7.25
C PHE A 87 4.65 -0.01 7.20
N GLY A 88 3.97 -0.96 6.55
CA GLY A 88 2.52 -0.88 6.38
C GLY A 88 1.87 -2.23 6.14
N GLU A 89 0.57 -2.19 5.90
CA GLU A 89 -0.24 -3.31 5.47
C GLU A 89 -0.79 -3.01 4.07
N LEU A 90 -0.68 -3.99 3.17
CA LEU A 90 -1.27 -3.94 1.85
C LEU A 90 -2.23 -5.11 1.71
N LYS A 91 -3.46 -4.81 1.30
CA LYS A 91 -4.56 -5.75 1.15
C LYS A 91 -4.88 -5.96 -0.33
N ASP A 92 -5.48 -7.08 -0.63
CA ASP A 92 -6.10 -7.26 -1.94
C ASP A 92 -7.41 -6.46 -2.03
N PRO A 93 -7.73 -5.82 -3.17
CA PRO A 93 -8.97 -5.06 -3.34
C PRO A 93 -10.25 -5.86 -3.12
N ILE A 94 -10.19 -7.18 -3.33
CA ILE A 94 -11.33 -8.09 -3.21
C ILE A 94 -11.54 -8.56 -1.77
N GLU A 95 -10.59 -8.32 -0.86
CA GLU A 95 -10.71 -8.73 0.54
C GLU A 95 -11.97 -8.17 1.19
N SER A 96 -12.86 -9.06 1.61
CA SER A 96 -14.05 -8.71 2.38
C SER A 96 -14.07 -9.44 3.71
N ARG A 97 -14.15 -8.69 4.80
CA ARG A 97 -14.26 -9.27 6.14
C ARG A 97 -15.68 -9.71 6.42
N GLN A 98 -15.83 -10.97 6.79
CA GLN A 98 -17.11 -11.61 7.05
C GLN A 98 -17.16 -12.09 8.51
N GLN A 99 -18.37 -12.19 9.06
CA GLN A 99 -18.60 -12.67 10.41
C GLN A 99 -19.75 -13.66 10.43
N LYS A 100 -19.50 -14.83 11.02
CA LYS A 100 -20.55 -15.80 11.32
C LYS A 100 -20.99 -15.62 12.77
N ASN A 101 -22.30 -15.52 12.97
CA ASN A 101 -22.89 -15.53 14.32
C ASN A 101 -23.06 -16.97 14.81
N ILE A 102 -21.95 -17.64 15.07
CA ILE A 102 -21.97 -18.98 15.64
C ILE A 102 -21.73 -18.85 17.14
N SER A 103 -22.79 -19.09 17.96
CA SER A 103 -22.67 -19.27 19.39
C SER A 103 -22.44 -20.76 19.67
N LEU A 104 -21.21 -21.11 20.02
CA LEU A 104 -20.96 -22.41 20.63
C LEU A 104 -21.26 -22.30 22.13
N SER A 105 -22.13 -23.20 22.62
CA SER A 105 -22.34 -23.40 24.06
C SER A 105 -21.04 -23.93 24.68
N GLY A 106 -20.19 -23.04 25.19
CA GLY A 106 -18.90 -23.42 25.77
C GLY A 106 -17.96 -22.21 26.00
N PRO A 107 -16.83 -22.39 26.70
CA PRO A 107 -15.96 -21.32 27.18
C PRO A 107 -15.18 -20.57 26.07
N ARG A 108 -15.38 -20.86 24.78
CA ARG A 108 -14.64 -20.25 23.65
C ARG A 108 -15.29 -19.01 23.03
N GLY A 109 -16.41 -18.53 23.56
CA GLY A 109 -16.97 -17.23 23.15
C GLY A 109 -17.24 -17.06 21.64
N THR A 110 -17.42 -15.81 21.24
CA THR A 110 -17.68 -15.43 19.85
C THR A 110 -16.40 -15.55 19.01
N PHE A 111 -16.49 -16.18 17.84
CA PHE A 111 -15.38 -16.27 16.89
C PHE A 111 -15.12 -14.91 16.22
N ARG A 112 -13.86 -14.67 15.89
CA ARG A 112 -13.45 -13.44 15.19
C ARG A 112 -13.87 -13.49 13.73
N GLY A 113 -14.28 -12.34 13.19
CA GLY A 113 -14.54 -12.23 11.76
C GLY A 113 -13.30 -12.61 10.94
N PHE A 114 -13.53 -13.26 9.81
CA PHE A 114 -12.51 -13.78 8.92
C PHE A 114 -12.64 -13.20 7.50
N ILE A 115 -11.61 -13.39 6.71
CA ILE A 115 -11.59 -13.05 5.27
C ILE A 115 -11.55 -14.38 4.53
N PHE A 116 -12.58 -14.62 3.70
CA PHE A 116 -12.69 -15.84 2.94
C PHE A 116 -11.57 -15.95 1.90
N GLY A 117 -10.95 -17.12 1.80
CA GLY A 117 -9.87 -17.38 0.85
C GLY A 117 -8.55 -16.68 1.14
N LYS A 118 -8.39 -15.99 2.27
CA LYS A 118 -7.14 -15.30 2.59
C LYS A 118 -6.04 -16.28 2.97
N GLN A 119 -4.94 -16.29 2.20
CA GLN A 119 -3.76 -17.10 2.48
C GLN A 119 -2.77 -16.40 3.41
N ASN A 120 -2.46 -15.12 3.10
CA ASN A 120 -1.47 -14.37 3.84
C ASN A 120 -1.90 -12.92 4.10
N ASN A 121 -1.45 -12.36 5.21
CA ASN A 121 -1.39 -10.92 5.38
C ASN A 121 -0.07 -10.43 4.78
N PHE A 122 -0.11 -9.30 4.09
CA PHE A 122 1.04 -8.76 3.40
C PHE A 122 1.49 -7.42 3.99
N TYR A 123 2.73 -7.37 4.45
CA TYR A 123 3.32 -6.21 5.13
C TYR A 123 4.58 -5.75 4.39
N PRO A 124 4.51 -4.75 3.50
CA PRO A 124 5.68 -4.19 2.85
C PRO A 124 6.48 -3.29 3.82
N LEU A 125 7.77 -3.58 3.93
CA LEU A 125 8.79 -2.72 4.52
C LEU A 125 9.52 -2.04 3.37
N ARG A 126 9.35 -0.73 3.23
CA ARG A 126 9.94 0.07 2.16
C ARG A 126 11.02 0.97 2.73
N VAL A 127 12.17 0.99 2.10
CA VAL A 127 13.24 1.92 2.42
C VAL A 127 13.73 2.57 1.13
N GLY A 128 14.26 3.77 1.21
CA GLY A 128 14.74 4.41 -0.02
C GLY A 128 15.14 5.85 0.17
N VAL A 129 15.25 6.50 -0.98
CA VAL A 129 15.61 7.91 -1.09
C VAL A 129 14.51 8.66 -1.82
N GLY A 130 14.37 9.93 -1.50
CA GLY A 130 13.43 10.80 -2.17
C GLY A 130 13.96 12.22 -2.29
N GLU A 131 13.37 12.93 -3.19
CA GLU A 131 13.61 14.35 -3.41
C GLU A 131 12.28 15.10 -3.40
N LYS A 132 12.29 16.25 -2.74
CA LYS A 132 11.16 17.16 -2.66
C LYS A 132 11.57 18.49 -3.25
N ARG A 133 10.80 18.99 -4.20
CA ARG A 133 11.05 20.24 -4.89
C ARG A 133 9.84 21.16 -4.76
N PHE A 134 10.02 22.28 -4.09
CA PHE A 134 8.97 23.30 -3.99
C PHE A 134 8.89 24.09 -5.30
N LEU A 135 7.68 24.23 -5.82
CA LEU A 135 7.35 24.95 -7.06
C LEU A 135 6.88 26.39 -6.76
N SER A 136 6.22 26.59 -5.62
CA SER A 136 5.72 27.89 -5.19
C SER A 136 6.40 28.35 -3.91
N GLU A 137 6.63 29.67 -3.82
CA GLU A 137 7.06 30.30 -2.59
C GLU A 137 5.86 30.57 -1.69
N LYS A 138 6.02 30.29 -0.42
CA LYS A 138 5.04 30.64 0.60
C LYS A 138 5.08 32.13 0.85
N GLY A 139 3.93 32.81 0.82
CA GLY A 139 3.78 34.19 1.29
C GLY A 139 4.23 34.32 2.75
N LYS A 140 4.91 35.44 3.09
CA LYS A 140 5.68 35.66 4.35
C LYS A 140 4.93 35.40 5.68
N ARG A 141 3.62 35.33 5.74
CA ARG A 141 2.86 35.20 7.00
C ARG A 141 1.81 34.07 7.06
N LYS A 142 1.11 33.79 5.99
CA LYS A 142 0.11 32.70 5.93
C LYS A 142 0.06 32.21 4.49
N GLY A 143 0.57 31.04 4.20
CA GLY A 143 0.54 30.52 2.86
C GLY A 143 0.88 29.04 2.84
N LEU A 144 0.47 28.39 1.79
CA LEU A 144 0.73 27.01 1.48
C LEU A 144 1.89 26.96 0.49
N ALA A 145 2.95 26.26 0.80
CA ALA A 145 3.97 25.95 -0.17
C ALA A 145 3.57 24.68 -0.91
N VAL A 146 3.58 24.74 -2.22
CA VAL A 146 3.25 23.61 -3.09
C VAL A 146 4.52 23.12 -3.74
N GLY A 147 4.70 21.81 -3.81
CA GLY A 147 5.84 21.17 -4.44
C GLY A 147 5.48 19.82 -5.02
N VAL A 148 6.48 19.20 -5.61
CA VAL A 148 6.44 17.82 -6.07
C VAL A 148 7.45 17.01 -5.27
N SER A 149 7.12 15.77 -4.98
CA SER A 149 8.06 14.81 -4.41
C SER A 149 8.05 13.52 -5.21
N TYR A 150 9.23 12.93 -5.32
CA TYR A 150 9.42 11.62 -5.89
C TYR A 150 10.37 10.84 -4.99
N GLU A 151 10.04 9.59 -4.79
CA GLU A 151 10.80 8.71 -3.93
C GLU A 151 10.79 7.29 -4.49
N GLY A 152 11.83 6.53 -4.16
CA GLY A 152 11.93 5.15 -4.57
C GLY A 152 13.04 4.41 -3.85
N GLY A 153 12.95 3.09 -3.92
CA GLY A 153 13.94 2.22 -3.31
C GLY A 153 13.49 0.76 -3.23
N PRO A 154 14.28 -0.08 -2.58
CA PRO A 154 13.91 -1.47 -2.34
C PRO A 154 12.73 -1.61 -1.39
N THR A 155 11.98 -2.68 -1.58
CA THR A 155 10.87 -3.10 -0.73
C THR A 155 11.07 -4.55 -0.32
N LEU A 156 10.85 -4.84 0.95
CA LEU A 156 10.81 -6.20 1.48
C LEU A 156 9.37 -6.52 1.86
N GLY A 157 8.69 -7.32 1.05
CA GLY A 157 7.35 -7.81 1.34
C GLY A 157 7.39 -8.95 2.35
N LEU A 158 6.74 -8.77 3.49
CA LEU A 158 6.61 -9.81 4.52
C LEU A 158 5.24 -10.47 4.38
N LEU A 159 5.22 -11.76 4.11
CA LEU A 159 4.03 -12.59 4.04
C LEU A 159 3.84 -13.30 5.37
N LYS A 160 2.77 -12.98 6.06
CA LYS A 160 2.39 -13.66 7.30
C LYS A 160 1.22 -14.58 7.04
N PRO A 161 1.35 -15.90 7.24
CA PRO A 161 0.27 -16.85 7.05
C PRO A 161 -0.99 -16.47 7.83
N TYR A 162 -2.13 -16.60 7.16
CA TYR A 162 -3.43 -16.33 7.75
C TYR A 162 -4.06 -17.63 8.23
N TYR A 163 -4.40 -17.70 9.50
CA TYR A 163 -4.94 -18.89 10.13
C TYR A 163 -6.45 -18.78 10.29
N LEU A 164 -7.15 -19.82 9.79
CA LEU A 164 -8.58 -20.02 10.01
C LEU A 164 -8.82 -21.13 11.03
N ILE A 165 -9.90 -21.01 11.75
CA ILE A 165 -10.42 -22.03 12.65
C ILE A 165 -11.41 -22.87 11.85
N LEU A 166 -11.00 -24.11 11.51
CA LEU A 166 -11.75 -25.02 10.64
C LEU A 166 -12.35 -26.17 11.44
N ARG A 167 -13.49 -26.66 10.93
CA ARG A 167 -14.15 -27.87 11.43
C ARG A 167 -13.52 -29.10 10.80
N HIS A 168 -13.20 -30.07 11.63
CA HIS A 168 -12.80 -31.42 11.23
C HIS A 168 -13.88 -32.42 11.65
N THR A 169 -14.56 -33.00 10.68
CA THR A 169 -15.47 -34.11 10.91
C THR A 169 -14.66 -35.41 10.88
N SER A 170 -14.84 -36.24 11.88
CA SER A 170 -14.22 -37.57 11.87
C SER A 170 -15.03 -38.51 10.96
N ASP A 171 -14.35 -39.37 10.19
CA ASP A 171 -14.99 -40.36 9.31
C ASP A 171 -15.67 -41.51 10.09
N ASN A 172 -15.47 -41.58 11.41
CA ASN A 172 -16.11 -42.57 12.24
C ASN A 172 -17.44 -42.04 12.84
N PRO A 173 -18.57 -42.72 12.56
CA PRO A 173 -19.86 -42.37 13.16
C PRO A 173 -19.78 -42.48 14.69
N GLY A 174 -19.94 -41.33 15.35
CA GLY A 174 -19.84 -41.19 16.81
C GLY A 174 -18.65 -40.41 17.35
N ASN A 175 -17.69 -40.05 16.50
CA ASN A 175 -16.54 -39.22 16.90
C ASN A 175 -16.85 -37.73 16.83
N PHE A 176 -16.37 -37.01 17.85
CA PHE A 176 -16.58 -35.58 18.01
C PHE A 176 -15.96 -34.78 16.87
N THR A 177 -16.70 -33.80 16.37
CA THR A 177 -16.18 -32.75 15.52
C THR A 177 -15.04 -31.99 16.23
N SER A 178 -13.83 -32.09 15.73
CA SER A 178 -12.70 -31.34 16.27
C SER A 178 -12.56 -30.00 15.55
N ILE A 179 -12.13 -28.99 16.28
CA ILE A 179 -11.87 -27.65 15.73
C ILE A 179 -10.36 -27.43 15.76
N ARG A 180 -9.78 -27.15 14.59
CA ARG A 180 -8.33 -26.90 14.45
C ARG A 180 -8.10 -25.59 13.75
N SER A 181 -6.99 -24.98 14.11
CA SER A 181 -6.52 -23.77 13.46
C SER A 181 -5.47 -24.13 12.41
N GLU A 182 -5.76 -23.81 11.16
CA GLU A 182 -4.94 -24.18 10.00
C GLU A 182 -4.67 -22.97 9.12
N ARG A 183 -3.47 -22.95 8.52
CA ARG A 183 -3.16 -22.08 7.40
C ARG A 183 -3.57 -22.76 6.10
N TYR A 184 -3.67 -22.00 5.03
CA TYR A 184 -3.93 -22.55 3.70
C TYR A 184 -2.80 -23.50 3.26
N SER A 185 -3.19 -24.62 2.69
CA SER A 185 -2.33 -25.56 1.95
C SER A 185 -3.18 -26.23 0.86
N ASP A 186 -2.54 -26.75 -0.18
CA ASP A 186 -3.22 -27.45 -1.26
C ASP A 186 -4.02 -28.66 -0.75
N GLU A 187 -3.53 -29.34 0.30
CA GLU A 187 -4.17 -30.48 0.91
C GLU A 187 -5.47 -30.11 1.64
N ASN A 188 -5.54 -28.95 2.28
CA ASN A 188 -6.72 -28.51 3.02
C ASN A 188 -7.59 -27.50 2.24
N ALA A 189 -7.22 -27.17 1.00
CA ALA A 189 -7.94 -26.23 0.16
C ALA A 189 -9.46 -26.51 0.08
N PRO A 190 -9.96 -27.77 -0.06
CA PRO A 190 -11.39 -28.04 -0.09
C PRO A 190 -12.15 -27.62 1.17
N ARG A 191 -11.51 -27.70 2.34
CA ARG A 191 -12.09 -27.26 3.63
C ARG A 191 -11.87 -25.77 3.87
N PHE A 192 -10.69 -25.27 3.53
CA PHE A 192 -10.31 -23.88 3.70
C PHE A 192 -11.17 -22.93 2.86
N LEU A 193 -11.60 -23.41 1.68
CA LEU A 193 -12.48 -22.69 0.75
C LEU A 193 -13.95 -23.11 0.87
N ASN A 194 -14.31 -23.88 1.90
CA ASN A 194 -15.68 -24.21 2.20
C ASN A 194 -16.21 -23.30 3.32
N TRP A 195 -17.16 -22.46 2.97
CA TRP A 195 -17.80 -21.55 3.91
C TRP A 195 -18.32 -22.24 5.18
N ASP A 196 -18.93 -23.43 5.04
CA ASP A 196 -19.57 -24.11 6.15
C ASP A 196 -18.58 -24.67 7.18
N ASP A 197 -17.35 -24.93 6.78
CA ASP A 197 -16.30 -25.46 7.63
C ASP A 197 -15.51 -24.39 8.38
N ILE A 198 -15.69 -23.11 8.04
CA ILE A 198 -14.98 -22.00 8.67
C ILE A 198 -15.79 -21.48 9.87
N PHE A 199 -15.20 -21.46 11.05
CA PHE A 199 -15.78 -20.82 12.25
C PHE A 199 -15.33 -19.36 12.37
N GLY A 200 -14.10 -19.03 12.00
CA GLY A 200 -13.56 -17.70 12.10
C GLY A 200 -12.05 -17.64 11.94
N ALA A 201 -11.49 -16.44 12.14
CA ALA A 201 -10.04 -16.23 12.13
C ALA A 201 -9.44 -16.51 13.52
N ASP A 202 -8.22 -17.05 13.53
CA ASP A 202 -7.43 -17.24 14.73
C ASP A 202 -6.77 -15.93 15.20
N LYS A 203 -5.94 -16.00 16.23
CA LYS A 203 -5.24 -14.83 16.80
C LYS A 203 -4.31 -14.19 15.79
N LEU A 204 -4.24 -12.86 15.78
CA LEU A 204 -3.35 -12.11 14.89
C LEU A 204 -1.86 -12.41 15.10
N THR A 205 -1.47 -12.89 16.28
CA THR A 205 -0.09 -13.22 16.60
C THR A 205 0.37 -14.56 16.04
N LYS A 206 -0.56 -15.42 15.61
CA LYS A 206 -0.23 -16.72 15.04
C LYS A 206 0.39 -16.56 13.65
N GLY A 207 1.44 -17.33 13.35
CA GLY A 207 2.18 -17.28 12.10
C GLY A 207 3.23 -16.16 12.01
N LEU A 208 3.57 -15.49 13.13
CA LEU A 208 4.68 -14.53 13.17
C LEU A 208 6.05 -15.20 13.09
N ASP A 209 6.14 -16.46 13.42
CA ASP A 209 7.32 -17.34 13.33
C ASP A 209 7.50 -17.96 11.93
N GLU A 210 6.49 -17.81 11.06
CA GLU A 210 6.44 -18.40 9.71
C GLU A 210 6.44 -17.35 8.61
N LEU A 211 7.14 -16.23 8.81
CA LEU A 211 7.14 -15.13 7.86
C LEU A 211 7.85 -15.51 6.55
N GLY A 212 7.12 -15.42 5.45
CA GLY A 212 7.69 -15.46 4.10
C GLY A 212 8.22 -14.10 3.67
N ILE A 213 9.22 -14.09 2.79
CA ILE A 213 9.84 -12.87 2.29
C ILE A 213 9.73 -12.82 0.77
N VAL A 214 9.33 -11.66 0.24
CA VAL A 214 9.29 -11.37 -1.19
C VAL A 214 9.95 -10.02 -1.43
N PRO A 215 11.14 -10.00 -2.03
CA PRO A 215 11.80 -8.73 -2.37
C PRO A 215 11.13 -8.06 -3.56
N GLY A 216 11.24 -6.74 -3.59
CA GLY A 216 10.68 -5.90 -4.63
C GLY A 216 11.28 -4.50 -4.63
N ILE A 217 10.68 -3.63 -5.39
CA ILE A 217 11.02 -2.21 -5.49
C ILE A 217 9.76 -1.36 -5.36
N ASN A 218 9.91 -0.13 -4.91
CA ASN A 218 8.83 0.85 -4.88
C ASN A 218 9.26 2.15 -5.56
N ILE A 219 8.29 2.79 -6.17
CA ILE A 219 8.40 4.16 -6.68
C ILE A 219 7.14 4.93 -6.30
N LYS A 220 7.29 6.21 -5.97
CA LYS A 220 6.18 7.08 -5.60
C LYS A 220 6.39 8.46 -6.18
N GLY A 221 5.31 9.07 -6.65
CA GLY A 221 5.27 10.46 -7.10
C GLY A 221 4.09 11.18 -6.49
N SER A 222 4.31 12.39 -5.95
CA SER A 222 3.24 13.12 -5.27
C SER A 222 3.35 14.64 -5.40
N LEU A 223 2.20 15.28 -5.23
CA LEU A 223 2.07 16.69 -4.95
C LEU A 223 2.18 16.90 -3.44
N HIS A 224 3.01 17.82 -3.04
CA HIS A 224 3.33 18.13 -1.66
C HIS A 224 2.81 19.50 -1.26
N PHE A 225 2.10 19.56 -0.14
CA PHE A 225 1.50 20.77 0.42
C PHE A 225 2.05 20.99 1.83
N ASP A 226 2.80 22.07 2.04
CA ASP A 226 3.46 22.36 3.34
C ASP A 226 2.92 23.66 3.94
N TRP A 227 2.29 23.56 5.10
CA TRP A 227 1.78 24.71 5.87
C TRP A 227 2.88 25.36 6.73
N GLY A 228 3.99 24.67 6.94
CA GLY A 228 5.09 25.08 7.80
C GLY A 228 6.43 25.34 7.08
N ALA A 229 6.41 25.68 5.77
CA ALA A 229 7.61 25.69 4.92
C ALA A 229 8.82 26.48 5.46
N TYR A 230 8.60 27.51 6.28
CA TYR A 230 9.67 28.33 6.87
C TYR A 230 9.76 28.25 8.41
N GLY A 231 8.94 27.40 9.03
CA GLY A 231 8.95 27.20 10.47
C GLY A 231 9.82 26.01 10.89
N GLU A 232 10.12 25.93 12.16
CA GLU A 232 10.80 24.79 12.78
C GLU A 232 9.95 23.49 12.64
N PHE A 233 8.63 23.62 12.75
CA PHE A 233 7.71 22.49 12.66
C PHE A 233 7.23 22.26 11.23
N ILE A 234 7.35 21.01 10.77
CA ILE A 234 6.84 20.54 9.50
C ILE A 234 5.41 20.03 9.71
N ARG A 235 4.48 20.57 8.90
CA ARG A 235 3.11 20.11 8.80
C ARG A 235 2.75 20.05 7.33
N SER A 236 2.74 18.87 6.76
CA SER A 236 2.49 18.73 5.33
C SER A 236 1.57 17.58 5.00
N ALA A 237 0.86 17.71 3.90
CA ALA A 237 0.10 16.65 3.27
C ALA A 237 0.67 16.38 1.88
N GLU A 238 0.56 15.15 1.43
CA GLU A 238 0.97 14.74 0.09
C GLU A 238 -0.16 13.90 -0.51
N ILE A 239 -0.38 14.06 -1.81
CA ILE A 239 -1.33 13.28 -2.58
C ILE A 239 -0.58 12.75 -3.79
N GLY A 240 -0.65 11.45 -4.05
CA GLY A 240 0.13 10.89 -5.13
C GLY A 240 -0.20 9.47 -5.52
N LEU A 241 0.64 8.94 -6.40
CA LEU A 241 0.60 7.57 -6.88
C LEU A 241 1.82 6.82 -6.39
N MET A 242 1.62 5.55 -6.09
CA MET A 242 2.64 4.62 -5.63
C MET A 242 2.52 3.32 -6.42
N ALA A 243 3.65 2.82 -6.86
CA ALA A 243 3.78 1.52 -7.48
C ALA A 243 4.80 0.68 -6.71
N ASP A 244 4.39 -0.52 -6.33
CA ASP A 244 5.26 -1.56 -5.78
C ASP A 244 5.34 -2.71 -6.78
N ALA A 245 6.52 -3.18 -7.11
CA ALA A 245 6.75 -4.32 -7.97
C ALA A 245 7.61 -5.36 -7.25
N PHE A 246 7.15 -6.60 -7.22
CA PHE A 246 7.80 -7.72 -6.56
C PHE A 246 8.33 -8.72 -7.57
N ILE A 247 9.38 -9.47 -7.21
CA ILE A 247 10.05 -10.44 -8.11
C ILE A 247 9.17 -11.66 -8.45
N ARG A 248 8.13 -11.91 -7.68
CA ARG A 248 7.14 -12.98 -7.89
C ARG A 248 5.77 -12.51 -7.44
N ASP A 249 4.76 -13.24 -7.84
CA ASP A 249 3.40 -13.02 -7.39
C ASP A 249 3.31 -13.14 -5.87
N VAL A 250 2.50 -12.26 -5.28
CA VAL A 250 2.30 -12.17 -3.84
C VAL A 250 1.01 -12.91 -3.50
N PRO A 251 1.07 -14.09 -2.86
CA PRO A 251 -0.10 -14.91 -2.57
C PRO A 251 -0.87 -14.34 -1.36
N ILE A 252 -1.70 -13.34 -1.60
CA ILE A 252 -2.58 -12.75 -0.58
C ILE A 252 -3.85 -13.58 -0.44
N LEU A 253 -4.48 -13.94 -1.55
CA LEU A 253 -5.68 -14.77 -1.61
C LEU A 253 -5.37 -16.12 -2.24
N ALA A 254 -6.19 -17.14 -1.90
CA ALA A 254 -6.12 -18.44 -2.55
C ALA A 254 -6.62 -18.33 -3.99
N ASP A 255 -5.91 -18.94 -4.91
CA ASP A 255 -6.37 -19.07 -6.29
C ASP A 255 -7.60 -19.96 -6.31
N ASN A 256 -8.61 -19.54 -7.04
CA ASN A 256 -9.82 -20.31 -7.22
C ASN A 256 -9.82 -20.89 -8.63
N ASP A 257 -9.24 -22.08 -8.78
CA ASP A 257 -9.20 -22.81 -10.05
C ASP A 257 -10.59 -23.08 -10.63
N ILE A 258 -11.62 -23.17 -9.77
CA ILE A 258 -13.01 -23.39 -10.19
C ILE A 258 -13.55 -22.18 -10.95
N LEU A 259 -13.12 -20.96 -10.59
CA LEU A 259 -13.55 -19.72 -11.24
C LEU A 259 -12.53 -19.20 -12.26
N GLY A 260 -11.37 -19.85 -12.39
CA GLY A 260 -10.29 -19.43 -13.29
C GLY A 260 -9.72 -18.04 -12.94
N ILE A 261 -9.85 -17.61 -11.68
CA ILE A 261 -9.40 -16.31 -11.21
C ILE A 261 -8.06 -16.50 -10.49
N ASN A 262 -6.99 -16.12 -11.15
CA ASN A 262 -5.69 -15.93 -10.50
C ASN A 262 -5.67 -14.52 -9.89
N ASN A 263 -5.82 -14.45 -8.57
CA ASN A 263 -5.87 -13.18 -7.83
C ASN A 263 -4.49 -12.70 -7.38
N ASN A 264 -3.43 -13.46 -7.64
CA ASN A 264 -2.10 -13.11 -7.19
C ASN A 264 -1.45 -12.14 -8.16
N GLN A 265 -0.90 -11.06 -7.64
CA GLN A 265 -0.30 -9.99 -8.41
C GLN A 265 1.13 -9.74 -7.92
N ASN A 266 2.00 -9.37 -8.83
CA ASN A 266 3.37 -8.93 -8.52
C ASN A 266 3.53 -7.40 -8.58
N ILE A 267 2.55 -6.66 -9.13
CA ILE A 267 2.57 -5.21 -9.25
C ILE A 267 1.32 -4.64 -8.56
N PHE A 268 1.53 -3.72 -7.63
CA PHE A 268 0.47 -3.02 -6.90
C PHE A 268 0.54 -1.53 -7.21
N LEU A 269 -0.54 -1.00 -7.77
CA LEU A 269 -0.71 0.44 -8.01
C LEU A 269 -1.70 1.01 -7.00
N ASN A 270 -1.29 2.05 -6.30
CA ASN A 270 -2.10 2.68 -5.28
C ASN A 270 -2.09 4.20 -5.44
N PHE A 271 -3.25 4.80 -5.27
CA PHE A 271 -3.36 6.21 -4.95
C PHE A 271 -3.20 6.39 -3.44
N PHE A 272 -2.50 7.43 -3.00
CA PHE A 272 -2.29 7.66 -1.59
C PHE A 272 -2.47 9.11 -1.16
N VAL A 273 -2.80 9.26 0.11
CA VAL A 273 -2.73 10.50 0.88
C VAL A 273 -1.78 10.27 2.05
N ASN A 274 -0.82 11.16 2.23
CA ASN A 274 0.18 11.11 3.30
C ASN A 274 0.09 12.37 4.15
N LEU A 275 0.12 12.20 5.47
CA LEU A 275 0.27 13.28 6.43
C LEU A 275 1.65 13.16 7.07
N ARG A 276 2.36 14.28 7.12
CA ARG A 276 3.70 14.35 7.70
C ARG A 276 3.76 15.38 8.81
N LEU A 277 4.32 14.96 9.94
CA LEU A 277 4.64 15.81 11.07
C LEU A 277 6.13 15.69 11.36
N GLY A 278 6.82 16.83 11.55
CA GLY A 278 8.26 16.79 11.74
C GLY A 278 8.84 18.10 12.24
N LYS A 279 10.16 18.11 12.28
CA LYS A 279 10.95 19.24 12.78
C LYS A 279 12.14 19.50 11.86
N ARG A 280 12.47 20.78 11.70
CA ARG A 280 13.69 21.24 11.02
C ARG A 280 14.70 21.69 12.05
N LYS A 281 15.97 21.43 11.75
CA LYS A 281 17.12 21.83 12.55
C LYS A 281 18.22 22.39 11.64
#